data_b011e160cdba67fb2a1517a1449d39a4
#
_entry.id   b011e160cdba67fb2a1517a1449d39a4
#
_cell.length_a   1.000
_cell.length_b   1.000
_cell.length_c   1.000
_cell.angle_alpha   90.00
_cell.angle_beta   90.00
_cell.angle_gamma   90.00
#
_symmetry.space_group_name_H-M   'P 1'
#
loop_
_entity.id
_entity.type
_entity.pdbx_description
1 polymer ?
#
loop_
_entity_poly.entity_id
_entity_poly.type
_entity_poly.pdbx_seq_one_letter_code
_entity_poly.pdbx_strand_id
1 'polypeptide(L)'
;MTIQLYGHPFASYAWKPLIVAYERNVPFEFCMVDPDHAENTARIRELSPTGQFPALVDGGRTVTQSNAVIEYLDRIGSAPTMIPSDSDASLNARMLADVFDSYIAGPMQQIVGEALRPVDRQDSGRVTDAKANLDKSYRWLAKHISRSWAVGDRFSIADCAAAPALFYADWLHPIPDGTLKSYRSRLLAHPSVARVVNEARPYRSFFPLGAPNRD
;
A
#
# COMPACT_ATOMS: atom_id res chain seq x y z
N MET A 1 -23.39 -11.45 6.80
CA MET A 1 -23.16 -9.98 6.84
C MET A 1 -22.09 -9.67 5.82
N THR A 2 -22.17 -8.52 5.16
CA THR A 2 -21.16 -8.10 4.17
C THR A 2 -19.99 -7.47 4.90
N ILE A 3 -18.75 -7.80 4.49
CA ILE A 3 -17.54 -7.16 5.02
C ILE A 3 -17.53 -5.71 4.55
N GLN A 4 -17.24 -4.78 5.46
CA GLN A 4 -17.07 -3.36 5.17
C GLN A 4 -15.58 -3.01 5.22
N LEU A 5 -15.06 -2.42 4.14
CA LEU A 5 -13.68 -1.97 4.05
C LEU A 5 -13.65 -0.44 3.92
N TYR A 6 -13.20 0.23 4.96
CA TYR A 6 -13.08 1.69 5.02
C TYR A 6 -11.74 2.15 4.44
N GLY A 7 -11.78 3.08 3.50
CA GLY A 7 -10.58 3.61 2.87
C GLY A 7 -10.88 4.67 1.81
N HIS A 8 -9.82 5.10 1.12
CA HIS A 8 -9.93 5.96 -0.05
C HIS A 8 -9.16 5.32 -1.22
N PRO A 9 -9.70 5.29 -2.45
CA PRO A 9 -9.05 4.62 -3.59
C PRO A 9 -7.66 5.15 -3.93
N PHE A 10 -7.36 6.39 -3.57
CA PHE A 10 -6.07 7.03 -3.80
C PHE A 10 -5.06 6.89 -2.65
N ALA A 11 -5.42 6.20 -1.59
CA ALA A 11 -4.56 6.06 -0.42
C ALA A 11 -3.70 4.80 -0.50
N SER A 12 -2.38 4.95 -0.42
CA SER A 12 -1.42 3.86 -0.55
C SER A 12 -1.70 2.66 0.36
N TYR A 13 -2.03 2.90 1.62
CA TYR A 13 -2.33 1.82 2.56
C TYR A 13 -3.69 1.14 2.32
N ALA A 14 -4.64 1.83 1.66
CA ALA A 14 -5.92 1.21 1.28
C ALA A 14 -5.79 0.26 0.07
N TRP A 15 -4.78 0.45 -0.77
CA TRP A 15 -4.52 -0.46 -1.89
C TRP A 15 -4.21 -1.89 -1.44
N LYS A 16 -3.49 -2.05 -0.34
CA LYS A 16 -3.09 -3.37 0.17
C LYS A 16 -4.28 -4.29 0.39
N PRO A 17 -5.29 -3.93 1.22
CA PRO A 17 -6.47 -4.77 1.40
C PRO A 17 -7.33 -4.90 0.14
N LEU A 18 -7.40 -3.87 -0.73
CA LEU A 18 -8.12 -3.98 -2.00
C LEU A 18 -7.49 -5.05 -2.91
N ILE A 19 -6.16 -5.04 -3.06
CA ILE A 19 -5.42 -6.05 -3.83
C ILE A 19 -5.72 -7.46 -3.28
N VAL A 20 -5.61 -7.63 -1.96
CA VAL A 20 -5.87 -8.94 -1.33
C VAL A 20 -7.33 -9.37 -1.50
N ALA A 21 -8.29 -8.47 -1.31
CA ALA A 21 -9.70 -8.79 -1.50
C ALA A 21 -9.99 -9.26 -2.94
N TYR A 22 -9.37 -8.61 -3.94
CA TYR A 22 -9.50 -9.02 -5.34
C TYR A 22 -8.81 -10.36 -5.63
N GLU A 23 -7.59 -10.58 -5.16
CA GLU A 23 -6.85 -11.84 -5.33
C GLU A 23 -7.56 -13.03 -4.66
N ARG A 24 -8.16 -12.78 -3.51
CA ARG A 24 -8.78 -13.81 -2.69
C ARG A 24 -10.28 -13.97 -2.96
N ASN A 25 -10.82 -13.20 -3.91
CA ASN A 25 -12.25 -13.18 -4.24
C ASN A 25 -13.14 -12.99 -2.99
N VAL A 26 -12.73 -12.10 -2.08
CA VAL A 26 -13.51 -11.76 -0.90
C VAL A 26 -14.50 -10.67 -1.28
N PRO A 27 -15.82 -10.90 -1.18
CA PRO A 27 -16.81 -9.86 -1.42
C PRO A 27 -16.80 -8.86 -0.25
N PHE A 28 -16.82 -7.57 -0.57
CA PHE A 28 -16.86 -6.49 0.41
C PHE A 28 -17.64 -5.29 -0.11
N GLU A 29 -18.14 -4.48 0.81
CA GLU A 29 -18.63 -3.14 0.59
C GLU A 29 -17.48 -2.17 0.83
N PHE A 30 -17.16 -1.33 -0.17
CA PHE A 30 -16.14 -0.29 0.00
C PHE A 30 -16.78 0.97 0.58
N CYS A 31 -16.45 1.29 1.82
CA CYS A 31 -16.90 2.48 2.53
C CYS A 31 -15.90 3.61 2.33
N MET A 32 -16.13 4.44 1.30
CA MET A 32 -15.23 5.54 0.96
C MET A 32 -15.15 6.58 2.08
N VAL A 33 -13.93 6.98 2.44
CA VAL A 33 -13.66 7.96 3.50
C VAL A 33 -13.12 9.23 2.87
N ASP A 34 -13.99 10.23 2.75
CA ASP A 34 -13.71 11.55 2.22
C ASP A 34 -14.72 12.58 2.77
N PRO A 35 -14.62 13.88 2.41
CA PRO A 35 -15.56 14.90 2.85
C PRO A 35 -17.02 14.67 2.41
N ASP A 36 -17.24 13.99 1.28
CA ASP A 36 -18.59 13.75 0.75
C ASP A 36 -19.28 12.57 1.43
N HIS A 37 -18.54 11.75 2.19
CA HIS A 37 -19.02 10.60 2.94
C HIS A 37 -18.83 10.80 4.45
N ALA A 38 -19.56 11.79 5.01
CA ALA A 38 -19.42 12.21 6.40
C ALA A 38 -19.63 11.09 7.41
N GLU A 39 -20.56 10.16 7.14
CA GLU A 39 -20.85 9.00 8.01
C GLU A 39 -19.64 8.05 8.07
N ASN A 40 -19.03 7.72 6.93
CA ASN A 40 -17.83 6.89 6.87
C ASN A 40 -16.65 7.57 7.58
N THR A 41 -16.53 8.90 7.39
CA THR A 41 -15.51 9.72 8.06
C THR A 41 -15.70 9.79 9.57
N ALA A 42 -16.93 9.81 10.07
CA ALA A 42 -17.21 9.68 11.49
C ALA A 42 -16.89 8.26 11.99
N ARG A 43 -17.32 7.25 11.23
CA ARG A 43 -17.15 5.84 11.62
C ARG A 43 -15.68 5.44 11.72
N ILE A 44 -14.82 5.86 10.81
CA ILE A 44 -13.39 5.52 10.86
C ILE A 44 -12.70 6.07 12.13
N ARG A 45 -13.16 7.20 12.66
CA ARG A 45 -12.63 7.77 13.90
C ARG A 45 -12.95 6.92 15.13
N GLU A 46 -14.05 6.16 15.09
CA GLU A 46 -14.40 5.21 16.14
C GLU A 46 -13.64 3.88 16.00
N LEU A 47 -13.40 3.45 14.74
CA LEU A 47 -12.75 2.17 14.43
C LEU A 47 -11.24 2.19 14.63
N SER A 48 -10.59 3.33 14.40
CA SER A 48 -9.13 3.46 14.41
C SER A 48 -8.67 4.49 15.44
N PRO A 49 -7.58 4.22 16.19
CA PRO A 49 -7.11 5.11 17.27
C PRO A 49 -6.81 6.54 16.81
N THR A 50 -6.44 6.71 15.57
CA THR A 50 -6.07 8.02 14.96
C THR A 50 -7.03 8.45 13.85
N GLY A 51 -8.13 7.72 13.64
CA GLY A 51 -9.06 7.95 12.53
C GLY A 51 -8.45 7.62 11.15
N GLN A 52 -7.32 6.91 11.12
CA GLN A 52 -6.68 6.50 9.87
C GLN A 52 -7.27 5.20 9.33
N PHE A 53 -7.33 5.12 8.00
CA PHE A 53 -7.71 3.92 7.26
C PHE A 53 -6.46 3.24 6.65
N PRO A 54 -6.54 1.95 6.23
CA PRO A 54 -7.73 1.13 6.16
C PRO A 54 -8.19 0.57 7.51
N ALA A 55 -9.51 0.36 7.62
CA ALA A 55 -10.11 -0.46 8.64
C ALA A 55 -11.15 -1.39 8.01
N LEU A 56 -11.30 -2.59 8.57
CA LEU A 56 -12.25 -3.60 8.11
C LEU A 56 -13.19 -3.94 9.24
N VAL A 57 -14.48 -4.07 8.93
CA VAL A 57 -15.52 -4.56 9.85
C VAL A 57 -16.16 -5.80 9.24
N ASP A 58 -16.17 -6.90 9.99
CA ASP A 58 -16.85 -8.14 9.64
C ASP A 58 -17.72 -8.57 10.82
N GLY A 59 -19.03 -8.30 10.73
CA GLY A 59 -19.97 -8.50 11.83
C GLY A 59 -19.55 -7.70 13.07
N GLY A 60 -19.24 -8.41 14.16
CA GLY A 60 -18.80 -7.79 15.41
C GLY A 60 -17.29 -7.57 15.53
N ARG A 61 -16.50 -7.93 14.50
CA ARG A 61 -15.05 -7.82 14.50
C ARG A 61 -14.58 -6.60 13.74
N THR A 62 -13.72 -5.80 14.36
CA THR A 62 -12.97 -4.72 13.71
C THR A 62 -11.51 -5.12 13.57
N VAL A 63 -10.93 -4.90 12.40
CA VAL A 63 -9.51 -5.09 12.13
C VAL A 63 -8.93 -3.78 11.58
N THR A 64 -7.92 -3.24 12.25
CA THR A 64 -7.16 -2.05 11.83
C THR A 64 -5.72 -2.41 11.51
N GLN A 65 -4.96 -1.46 10.96
CA GLN A 65 -3.63 -1.67 10.41
C GLN A 65 -3.62 -2.52 9.13
N SER A 66 -3.09 -1.94 8.05
CA SER A 66 -3.19 -2.54 6.72
C SER A 66 -2.63 -3.97 6.67
N ASN A 67 -1.53 -4.28 7.39
CA ASN A 67 -0.96 -5.63 7.44
C ASN A 67 -1.89 -6.63 8.15
N ALA A 68 -2.54 -6.24 9.24
CA ALA A 68 -3.52 -7.10 9.90
C ALA A 68 -4.77 -7.31 9.04
N VAL A 69 -5.21 -6.27 8.32
CA VAL A 69 -6.37 -6.38 7.40
C VAL A 69 -6.07 -7.33 6.25
N ILE A 70 -4.88 -7.26 5.62
CA ILE A 70 -4.53 -8.19 4.55
C ILE A 70 -4.40 -9.63 5.04
N GLU A 71 -3.85 -9.86 6.22
CA GLU A 71 -3.79 -11.23 6.80
C GLU A 71 -5.19 -11.76 7.14
N TYR A 72 -6.10 -10.89 7.62
CA TYR A 72 -7.48 -11.27 7.85
C TYR A 72 -8.18 -11.69 6.56
N LEU A 73 -8.08 -10.85 5.50
CA LEU A 73 -8.67 -11.13 4.19
C LEU A 73 -8.06 -12.40 3.55
N ASP A 74 -6.75 -12.60 3.69
CA ASP A 74 -6.07 -13.79 3.19
C ASP A 74 -6.59 -15.07 3.86
N ARG A 75 -6.87 -15.01 5.16
CA ARG A 75 -7.38 -16.17 5.91
C ARG A 75 -8.81 -16.57 5.52
N ILE A 76 -9.67 -15.59 5.23
CA ILE A 76 -11.10 -15.86 4.94
C ILE A 76 -11.39 -16.04 3.44
N GLY A 77 -10.47 -15.67 2.58
CA GLY A 77 -10.63 -15.73 1.13
C GLY A 77 -10.48 -17.14 0.54
N SER A 78 -10.73 -17.25 -0.76
CA SER A 78 -10.60 -18.53 -1.48
C SER A 78 -9.13 -18.96 -1.60
N ALA A 79 -8.86 -20.26 -1.70
CA ALA A 79 -7.50 -20.79 -1.93
C ALA A 79 -6.97 -20.36 -3.33
N PRO A 80 -5.64 -20.29 -3.49
CA PRO A 80 -4.57 -20.49 -2.52
C PRO A 80 -4.30 -19.25 -1.66
N THR A 81 -3.73 -19.42 -0.47
CA THR A 81 -3.32 -18.29 0.40
C THR A 81 -2.18 -17.49 -0.21
N MET A 82 -2.16 -16.19 0.06
CA MET A 82 -1.08 -15.28 -0.36
C MET A 82 0.09 -15.28 0.63
N ILE A 83 -0.16 -15.70 1.87
CA ILE A 83 0.91 -15.99 2.81
C ILE A 83 1.44 -17.39 2.49
N PRO A 84 2.76 -17.54 2.20
CA PRO A 84 3.36 -18.85 1.98
C PRO A 84 3.14 -19.80 3.15
N SER A 85 2.94 -21.08 2.86
CA SER A 85 2.77 -22.11 3.90
C SER A 85 4.11 -22.53 4.54
N ASP A 86 5.21 -22.37 3.83
CA ASP A 86 6.56 -22.56 4.37
C ASP A 86 6.87 -21.46 5.40
N SER A 87 7.45 -21.84 6.56
CA SER A 87 7.66 -20.93 7.68
C SER A 87 8.64 -19.79 7.35
N ASP A 88 9.73 -20.12 6.66
CA ASP A 88 10.78 -19.15 6.33
C ASP A 88 10.31 -18.20 5.22
N ALA A 89 9.64 -18.74 4.20
CA ALA A 89 9.01 -17.92 3.15
C ALA A 89 7.89 -17.02 3.73
N SER A 90 7.11 -17.52 4.68
CA SER A 90 6.09 -16.76 5.40
C SER A 90 6.69 -15.62 6.22
N LEU A 91 7.78 -15.88 6.96
CA LEU A 91 8.52 -14.86 7.69
C LEU A 91 9.09 -13.81 6.74
N ASN A 92 9.71 -14.24 5.64
CA ASN A 92 10.25 -13.33 4.62
C ASN A 92 9.18 -12.45 3.97
N ALA A 93 7.98 -13.01 3.72
CA ALA A 93 6.88 -12.24 3.16
C ALA A 93 6.41 -11.13 4.11
N ARG A 94 6.28 -11.41 5.41
CA ARG A 94 5.94 -10.41 6.42
C ARG A 94 7.05 -9.37 6.60
N MET A 95 8.31 -9.82 6.70
CA MET A 95 9.46 -8.93 6.81
C MET A 95 9.53 -7.96 5.63
N LEU A 96 9.36 -8.45 4.39
CA LEU A 96 9.39 -7.58 3.21
C LEU A 96 8.17 -6.66 3.14
N ALA A 97 6.98 -7.09 3.58
CA ALA A 97 5.83 -6.21 3.68
C ALA A 97 6.12 -5.03 4.63
N ASP A 98 6.73 -5.30 5.79
CA ASP A 98 7.13 -4.27 6.74
C ASP A 98 8.27 -3.39 6.22
N VAL A 99 9.21 -3.94 5.44
CA VAL A 99 10.25 -3.17 4.73
C VAL A 99 9.64 -2.19 3.73
N PHE A 100 8.67 -2.63 2.91
CA PHE A 100 7.98 -1.73 1.99
C PHE A 100 7.19 -0.64 2.72
N ASP A 101 6.54 -0.97 3.81
CA ASP A 101 5.80 0.01 4.61
C ASP A 101 6.74 1.02 5.30
N SER A 102 7.78 0.53 5.97
CA SER A 102 8.64 1.36 6.82
C SER A 102 9.70 2.12 6.04
N TYR A 103 10.31 1.49 5.03
CA TYR A 103 11.49 2.02 4.36
C TYR A 103 11.23 2.54 2.93
N ILE A 104 10.02 2.32 2.39
CA ILE A 104 9.58 2.92 1.13
C ILE A 104 8.39 3.85 1.38
N ALA A 105 7.27 3.32 1.90
CA ALA A 105 6.09 4.14 2.14
C ALA A 105 6.33 5.20 3.23
N GLY A 106 7.08 4.90 4.29
CA GLY A 106 7.41 5.85 5.35
C GLY A 106 8.10 7.11 4.81
N PRO A 107 9.28 7.01 4.16
CA PRO A 107 9.94 8.16 3.55
C PRO A 107 9.09 8.85 2.47
N MET A 108 8.33 8.13 1.67
CA MET A 108 7.38 8.69 0.71
C MET A 108 6.33 9.55 1.43
N GLN A 109 5.71 9.04 2.48
CA GLN A 109 4.74 9.79 3.31
C GLN A 109 5.38 11.00 4.00
N GLN A 110 6.64 10.94 4.37
CA GLN A 110 7.37 12.08 4.92
C GLN A 110 7.49 13.21 3.88
N ILE A 111 7.84 12.89 2.63
CA ILE A 111 7.92 13.88 1.54
C ILE A 111 6.54 14.51 1.27
N VAL A 112 5.49 13.69 1.17
CA VAL A 112 4.10 14.15 0.99
C VAL A 112 3.66 15.01 2.17
N GLY A 113 3.95 14.56 3.39
CA GLY A 113 3.61 15.28 4.62
C GLY A 113 4.25 16.66 4.69
N GLU A 114 5.52 16.81 4.28
CA GLU A 114 6.17 18.13 4.22
C GLU A 114 5.50 19.06 3.20
N ALA A 115 5.09 18.53 2.03
CA ALA A 115 4.36 19.33 1.03
C ALA A 115 2.98 19.83 1.50
N LEU A 116 2.36 19.12 2.45
CA LEU A 116 1.06 19.51 3.03
C LEU A 116 1.19 20.50 4.20
N ARG A 117 2.41 20.74 4.71
CA ARG A 117 2.64 21.73 5.77
C ARG A 117 2.54 23.15 5.23
N PRO A 118 2.17 24.12 6.07
CA PRO A 118 2.33 25.54 5.74
C PRO A 118 3.77 25.83 5.27
N VAL A 119 3.92 26.66 4.25
CA VAL A 119 5.22 26.92 3.58
C VAL A 119 6.32 27.33 4.57
N ASP A 120 5.97 28.14 5.58
CA ASP A 120 6.86 28.61 6.65
C ASP A 120 7.29 27.51 7.64
N ARG A 121 6.65 26.33 7.56
CA ARG A 121 6.94 25.16 8.41
C ARG A 121 7.48 23.96 7.65
N GLN A 122 7.70 24.10 6.35
CA GLN A 122 8.31 23.04 5.55
C GLN A 122 9.80 22.93 5.83
N ASP A 123 10.30 21.71 5.92
CA ASP A 123 11.70 21.38 6.17
C ASP A 123 12.28 20.60 4.98
N SER A 124 13.07 21.29 4.17
CA SER A 124 13.76 20.70 3.01
C SER A 124 14.82 19.66 3.41
N GLY A 125 15.38 19.75 4.61
CA GLY A 125 16.33 18.76 5.15
C GLY A 125 15.65 17.41 5.32
N ARG A 126 14.44 17.38 5.89
CA ARG A 126 13.65 16.17 6.03
C ARG A 126 13.32 15.51 4.68
N VAL A 127 13.02 16.32 3.66
CA VAL A 127 12.80 15.81 2.30
C VAL A 127 14.07 15.20 1.72
N THR A 128 15.22 15.84 1.93
CA THR A 128 16.53 15.34 1.50
C THR A 128 16.87 14.02 2.17
N ASP A 129 16.68 13.93 3.48
CA ASP A 129 16.92 12.70 4.26
C ASP A 129 15.98 11.57 3.82
N ALA A 130 14.71 11.87 3.57
CA ALA A 130 13.75 10.88 3.08
C ALA A 130 14.16 10.31 1.71
N LYS A 131 14.59 11.15 0.77
CA LYS A 131 15.12 10.72 -0.53
C LYS A 131 16.39 9.87 -0.40
N ALA A 132 17.32 10.27 0.46
CA ALA A 132 18.52 9.48 0.74
C ALA A 132 18.20 8.11 1.35
N ASN A 133 17.15 8.01 2.18
CA ASN A 133 16.68 6.74 2.72
C ASN A 133 16.00 5.89 1.64
N LEU A 134 15.24 6.48 0.72
CA LEU A 134 14.71 5.76 -0.45
C LEU A 134 15.85 5.16 -1.30
N ASP A 135 16.92 5.91 -1.57
CA ASP A 135 18.09 5.39 -2.31
C ASP A 135 18.74 4.17 -1.66
N LYS A 136 18.89 4.20 -0.32
CA LYS A 136 19.42 3.05 0.44
C LYS A 136 18.49 1.85 0.32
N SER A 137 17.19 2.08 0.48
CA SER A 137 16.16 1.05 0.44
C SER A 137 16.02 0.43 -0.94
N TYR A 138 16.07 1.24 -2.01
CA TYR A 138 16.06 0.75 -3.39
C TYR A 138 17.26 -0.17 -3.69
N ARG A 139 18.47 0.23 -3.25
CA ARG A 139 19.67 -0.59 -3.41
C ARG A 139 19.58 -1.92 -2.63
N TRP A 140 19.02 -1.87 -1.45
CA TRP A 140 18.85 -3.07 -0.63
C TRP A 140 17.80 -4.01 -1.25
N LEU A 141 16.63 -3.50 -1.58
CA LEU A 141 15.54 -4.28 -2.18
C LEU A 141 15.94 -4.93 -3.50
N ALA A 142 16.70 -4.22 -4.36
CA ALA A 142 17.18 -4.76 -5.63
C ALA A 142 18.04 -6.04 -5.47
N LYS A 143 18.60 -6.29 -4.28
CA LYS A 143 19.41 -7.47 -3.96
C LYS A 143 18.63 -8.54 -3.20
N HIS A 144 17.48 -8.21 -2.61
CA HIS A 144 16.77 -9.09 -1.66
C HIS A 144 15.42 -9.58 -2.17
N ILE A 145 14.85 -8.94 -3.20
CA ILE A 145 13.65 -9.47 -3.87
C ILE A 145 14.02 -10.61 -4.81
N SER A 146 13.12 -11.60 -4.90
CA SER A 146 13.28 -12.72 -5.83
C SER A 146 13.07 -12.29 -7.29
N ARG A 147 13.37 -13.19 -8.25
CA ARG A 147 13.26 -12.88 -9.68
C ARG A 147 11.84 -12.59 -10.14
N SER A 148 10.87 -13.34 -9.63
CA SER A 148 9.48 -13.25 -10.07
C SER A 148 8.70 -12.27 -9.20
N TRP A 149 8.61 -12.52 -7.91
CA TRP A 149 7.88 -11.72 -6.92
C TRP A 149 8.78 -11.36 -5.74
N ALA A 150 8.26 -10.66 -4.75
CA ALA A 150 9.05 -10.29 -3.58
C ALA A 150 9.65 -11.51 -2.89
N VAL A 151 8.87 -12.59 -2.77
CA VAL A 151 9.29 -13.88 -2.18
C VAL A 151 8.94 -15.02 -3.13
N GLY A 152 9.95 -15.66 -3.70
CA GLY A 152 9.76 -16.82 -4.57
C GLY A 152 9.01 -16.52 -5.87
N ASP A 153 8.19 -17.48 -6.31
CA ASP A 153 7.58 -17.48 -7.64
C ASP A 153 6.07 -17.18 -7.62
N ARG A 154 5.51 -16.83 -6.47
CA ARG A 154 4.09 -16.54 -6.31
C ARG A 154 3.87 -15.15 -5.71
N PHE A 155 2.86 -14.46 -6.25
CA PHE A 155 2.38 -13.20 -5.70
C PHE A 155 1.92 -13.39 -4.25
N SER A 156 2.36 -12.54 -3.34
CA SER A 156 2.20 -12.68 -1.90
C SER A 156 1.79 -11.36 -1.22
N ILE A 157 1.58 -11.39 0.08
CA ILE A 157 1.31 -10.17 0.87
C ILE A 157 2.44 -9.13 0.78
N ALA A 158 3.70 -9.57 0.57
CA ALA A 158 4.81 -8.65 0.35
C ALA A 158 4.63 -7.82 -0.92
N ASP A 159 4.11 -8.44 -1.99
CA ASP A 159 3.84 -7.77 -3.26
C ASP A 159 2.66 -6.79 -3.14
N CYS A 160 1.66 -7.12 -2.30
CA CYS A 160 0.58 -6.19 -1.97
C CYS A 160 1.08 -4.93 -1.27
N ALA A 161 2.07 -5.04 -0.39
CA ALA A 161 2.71 -3.89 0.25
C ALA A 161 3.62 -3.13 -0.72
N ALA A 162 4.36 -3.85 -1.56
CA ALA A 162 5.27 -3.28 -2.54
C ALA A 162 4.56 -2.42 -3.60
N ALA A 163 3.39 -2.85 -4.07
CA ALA A 163 2.68 -2.21 -5.16
C ALA A 163 2.41 -0.71 -4.91
N PRO A 164 1.66 -0.31 -3.87
CA PRO A 164 1.43 1.12 -3.59
C PRO A 164 2.70 1.84 -3.15
N ALA A 165 3.58 1.20 -2.38
CA ALA A 165 4.80 1.82 -1.89
C ALA A 165 5.71 2.26 -3.06
N LEU A 166 5.98 1.35 -4.01
CA LEU A 166 6.82 1.65 -5.17
C LEU A 166 6.11 2.53 -6.20
N PHE A 167 4.77 2.44 -6.31
CA PHE A 167 4.00 3.30 -7.20
C PHE A 167 4.17 4.78 -6.84
N TYR A 168 3.87 5.14 -5.61
CA TYR A 168 3.93 6.54 -5.16
C TYR A 168 5.35 7.03 -4.92
N ALA A 169 6.26 6.17 -4.45
CA ALA A 169 7.65 6.55 -4.25
C ALA A 169 8.35 6.91 -5.57
N ASP A 170 8.08 6.16 -6.66
CA ASP A 170 8.62 6.45 -7.99
C ASP A 170 8.15 7.80 -8.57
N TRP A 171 7.01 8.31 -8.12
CA TRP A 171 6.54 9.65 -8.50
C TRP A 171 7.35 10.76 -7.85
N LEU A 172 7.83 10.54 -6.62
CA LEU A 172 8.54 11.54 -5.80
C LEU A 172 10.06 11.44 -5.93
N HIS A 173 10.56 10.23 -6.10
CA HIS A 173 11.97 9.91 -6.22
C HIS A 173 12.12 8.70 -7.15
N PRO A 174 12.48 8.92 -8.42
CA PRO A 174 12.47 7.88 -9.44
C PRO A 174 13.33 6.67 -9.06
N ILE A 175 12.77 5.48 -9.23
CA ILE A 175 13.48 4.22 -9.01
C ILE A 175 14.47 4.03 -10.18
N PRO A 176 15.77 3.84 -9.91
CA PRO A 176 16.76 3.58 -10.95
C PRO A 176 16.44 2.33 -11.79
N ASP A 177 16.84 2.34 -13.05
CA ASP A 177 16.69 1.18 -13.92
C ASP A 177 17.41 -0.05 -13.34
N GLY A 178 16.80 -1.21 -13.49
CA GLY A 178 17.33 -2.47 -12.95
C GLY A 178 16.25 -3.37 -12.33
N THR A 179 16.67 -4.23 -11.43
CA THR A 179 15.83 -5.28 -10.83
C THR A 179 14.56 -4.70 -10.17
N LEU A 180 14.71 -3.66 -9.35
CA LEU A 180 13.57 -3.08 -8.63
C LEU A 180 12.57 -2.37 -9.56
N LYS A 181 13.06 -1.67 -10.59
CA LYS A 181 12.22 -1.03 -11.60
C LYS A 181 11.45 -2.07 -12.42
N SER A 182 12.13 -3.15 -12.82
CA SER A 182 11.51 -4.27 -13.53
C SER A 182 10.45 -4.98 -12.66
N TYR A 183 10.73 -5.14 -11.38
CA TYR A 183 9.77 -5.70 -10.43
C TYR A 183 8.54 -4.79 -10.27
N ARG A 184 8.72 -3.47 -10.12
CA ARG A 184 7.63 -2.50 -10.10
C ARG A 184 6.76 -2.61 -11.36
N SER A 185 7.37 -2.73 -12.54
CA SER A 185 6.61 -2.88 -13.79
C SER A 185 5.76 -4.16 -13.81
N ARG A 186 6.28 -5.28 -13.27
CA ARG A 186 5.50 -6.53 -13.11
C ARG A 186 4.34 -6.36 -12.13
N LEU A 187 4.56 -5.68 -11.00
CA LEU A 187 3.49 -5.37 -10.04
C LEU A 187 2.35 -4.61 -10.71
N LEU A 188 2.66 -3.55 -11.46
CA LEU A 188 1.65 -2.74 -12.13
C LEU A 188 0.90 -3.49 -13.26
N ALA A 189 1.53 -4.50 -13.86
CA ALA A 189 0.90 -5.36 -14.85
C ALA A 189 0.04 -6.48 -14.22
N HIS A 190 0.16 -6.72 -12.91
CA HIS A 190 -0.62 -7.76 -12.22
C HIS A 190 -2.11 -7.35 -12.16
N PRO A 191 -3.07 -8.24 -12.50
CA PRO A 191 -4.46 -7.86 -12.68
C PRO A 191 -5.09 -7.12 -11.50
N SER A 192 -4.91 -7.59 -10.28
CA SER A 192 -5.47 -6.94 -9.07
C SER A 192 -4.83 -5.58 -8.79
N VAL A 193 -3.52 -5.44 -9.05
CA VAL A 193 -2.80 -4.17 -8.91
C VAL A 193 -3.23 -3.18 -9.99
N ALA A 194 -3.30 -3.61 -11.25
CA ALA A 194 -3.79 -2.79 -12.36
C ALA A 194 -5.22 -2.28 -12.11
N ARG A 195 -6.08 -3.12 -11.53
CA ARG A 195 -7.44 -2.74 -11.14
C ARG A 195 -7.41 -1.60 -10.12
N VAL A 196 -6.65 -1.74 -9.04
CA VAL A 196 -6.56 -0.72 -7.99
C VAL A 196 -5.96 0.59 -8.54
N VAL A 197 -4.95 0.52 -9.42
CA VAL A 197 -4.41 1.69 -10.12
C VAL A 197 -5.51 2.39 -10.94
N ASN A 198 -6.32 1.65 -11.67
CA ASN A 198 -7.42 2.21 -12.47
C ASN A 198 -8.49 2.86 -11.59
N GLU A 199 -8.85 2.24 -10.48
CA GLU A 199 -9.80 2.79 -9.51
C GLU A 199 -9.28 4.08 -8.83
N ALA A 200 -7.95 4.21 -8.69
CA ALA A 200 -7.30 5.40 -8.14
C ALA A 200 -7.16 6.55 -9.15
N ARG A 201 -7.20 6.30 -10.46
CA ARG A 201 -6.95 7.31 -11.51
C ARG A 201 -7.79 8.58 -11.41
N PRO A 202 -9.11 8.53 -11.12
CA PRO A 202 -9.94 9.73 -11.01
C PRO A 202 -9.46 10.70 -9.93
N TYR A 203 -8.70 10.22 -8.96
CA TYR A 203 -8.26 10.97 -7.77
C TYR A 203 -6.82 11.50 -7.87
N ARG A 204 -6.16 11.39 -9.03
CA ARG A 204 -4.77 11.85 -9.22
C ARG A 204 -4.56 13.33 -8.94
N SER A 205 -5.58 14.16 -9.16
CA SER A 205 -5.55 15.60 -8.82
C SER A 205 -5.34 15.86 -7.33
N PHE A 206 -5.61 14.90 -6.46
CA PHE A 206 -5.39 15.02 -5.02
C PHE A 206 -3.93 14.82 -4.61
N PHE A 207 -3.03 14.44 -5.54
CA PHE A 207 -1.63 14.29 -5.19
C PHE A 207 -0.97 15.66 -4.95
N PRO A 208 -0.49 15.96 -3.72
CA PRO A 208 -0.13 17.34 -3.35
C PRO A 208 1.04 17.92 -4.14
N LEU A 209 1.89 17.07 -4.69
CA LEU A 209 3.07 17.45 -5.48
C LEU A 209 2.84 17.39 -7.00
N GLY A 210 1.59 17.17 -7.41
CA GLY A 210 1.23 16.97 -8.81
C GLY A 210 1.53 15.54 -9.27
N ALA A 211 0.48 14.80 -9.67
CA ALA A 211 0.65 13.47 -10.22
C ALA A 211 1.27 13.54 -11.61
N PRO A 212 2.33 12.75 -11.89
CA PRO A 212 2.89 12.69 -13.24
C PRO A 212 1.91 12.01 -14.20
N ASN A 213 2.05 12.29 -15.50
CA ASN A 213 1.24 11.65 -16.55
C ASN A 213 1.76 10.24 -16.89
N ARG A 214 2.02 9.45 -15.87
CA ARG A 214 2.47 8.03 -15.95
C ARG A 214 2.03 7.26 -14.72
N ASP A 215 2.02 5.94 -14.83
CA ASP A 215 1.86 5.02 -13.71
C ASP A 215 3.18 4.71 -13.07
#